data_e53916eb94089a72448c185d9fc2ced2
#
_entry.id   e53916eb94089a72448c185d9fc2ced2
#
_cell.length_a   1.000
_cell.length_b   1.000
_cell.length_c   1.000
_cell.angle_alpha   90.00
_cell.angle_beta   90.00
_cell.angle_gamma   90.00
#
_symmetry.space_group_name_H-M   'P 1'
#
loop_
_entity.id
_entity.type
_entity.pdbx_description
1 polymer ?
#
loop_
_entity_poly.entity_id
_entity_poly.type
_entity_poly.pdbx_seq_one_letter_code
_entity_poly.pdbx_strand_id
1 'polypeptide(L)'
;MSSVHTSPPGPAFSSGANAGPLPAFPKETEIPVFKTTTKQLPDIPIPSALSFYYAGISSIWLWYRAPLDVLRAYVEPLGMTPYDFGGGQGAVNINFFNAVCFYGSGQPGNQGLGGFNETEINVMAYATKVAANVPSGLTLEQYLISGDPTKRIGNYRVWVACDDPVAVACGIQVFMENKFLVGYDYDIPGANNSRSGPDQFTYNWACVDTTGAEIYKAQLKLDGLSCVPGNMSEVIDLSYDKTSRRPVGSRRNYLGLFDTYLQPAVSSSVQLKYGKSENPMRHDMENVIGTSKPVAIQMYKSPTCIAEAAGYYADL
;
A
#
# COMPACT_ATOMS: atom_id res chain seq x y z
N MET A 1 -19.73 50.28 -1.21
CA MET A 1 -20.92 49.47 -1.53
C MET A 1 -20.43 48.14 -2.09
N SER A 2 -20.47 47.12 -1.27
CA SER A 2 -19.97 45.78 -1.64
C SER A 2 -21.14 44.94 -2.15
N SER A 3 -21.10 44.54 -3.43
CA SER A 3 -22.10 43.68 -4.03
C SER A 3 -21.91 42.24 -3.57
N VAL A 4 -22.85 41.75 -2.82
CA VAL A 4 -22.94 40.32 -2.45
C VAL A 4 -23.43 39.56 -3.69
N HIS A 5 -22.55 38.75 -4.29
CA HIS A 5 -22.95 37.76 -5.28
C HIS A 5 -23.67 36.61 -4.60
N THR A 6 -25.00 36.56 -4.73
CA THR A 6 -25.79 35.38 -4.38
C THR A 6 -25.72 34.39 -5.55
N SER A 7 -25.13 33.22 -5.32
CA SER A 7 -25.20 32.09 -6.26
C SER A 7 -26.66 31.64 -6.43
N PRO A 8 -27.10 31.29 -7.65
CA PRO A 8 -28.44 30.75 -7.86
C PRO A 8 -28.62 29.42 -7.10
N PRO A 9 -29.82 29.14 -6.57
CA PRO A 9 -30.10 27.89 -5.90
C PRO A 9 -29.93 26.74 -6.90
N GLY A 10 -29.15 25.71 -6.50
CA GLY A 10 -28.99 24.49 -7.27
C GLY A 10 -30.34 23.78 -7.50
N PRO A 11 -30.46 22.96 -8.54
CA PRO A 11 -31.69 22.25 -8.85
C PRO A 11 -32.14 21.44 -7.65
N ALA A 12 -33.36 21.67 -7.19
CA ALA A 12 -34.00 20.88 -6.16
C ALA A 12 -34.13 19.45 -6.68
N PHE A 13 -33.44 18.50 -6.05
CA PHE A 13 -33.72 17.09 -6.26
C PHE A 13 -35.13 16.83 -5.76
N SER A 14 -36.08 16.63 -6.68
CA SER A 14 -37.38 16.13 -6.32
C SER A 14 -37.20 14.76 -5.67
N SER A 15 -37.59 14.62 -4.43
CA SER A 15 -37.77 13.32 -3.78
C SER A 15 -38.94 12.61 -4.48
N GLY A 16 -38.68 11.97 -5.61
CA GLY A 16 -39.63 11.11 -6.29
C GLY A 16 -39.99 9.96 -5.35
N ALA A 17 -41.15 10.07 -4.73
CA ALA A 17 -41.81 8.94 -4.10
C ALA A 17 -42.03 7.90 -5.18
N ASN A 18 -41.28 6.82 -5.12
CA ASN A 18 -41.41 5.50 -5.73
C ASN A 18 -40.05 4.91 -6.12
N ALA A 19 -39.07 5.01 -5.26
CA ALA A 19 -37.98 4.05 -5.32
C ALA A 19 -38.59 2.71 -4.88
N GLY A 20 -38.81 1.81 -5.83
CA GLY A 20 -39.10 0.41 -5.52
C GLY A 20 -38.04 -0.14 -4.55
N PRO A 21 -38.31 -1.24 -3.87
CA PRO A 21 -37.33 -1.82 -2.96
C PRO A 21 -36.01 -1.96 -3.69
N LEU A 22 -34.93 -1.46 -3.07
CA LEU A 22 -33.59 -1.61 -3.60
C LEU A 22 -33.38 -3.11 -3.97
N PRO A 23 -32.81 -3.42 -5.13
CA PRO A 23 -32.53 -4.81 -5.48
C PRO A 23 -31.74 -5.43 -4.34
N ALA A 24 -32.12 -6.64 -3.95
CA ALA A 24 -31.39 -7.41 -2.96
C ALA A 24 -29.92 -7.50 -3.38
N PHE A 25 -29.01 -7.26 -2.47
CA PHE A 25 -27.58 -7.48 -2.76
C PHE A 25 -27.39 -8.90 -3.24
N PRO A 26 -26.57 -9.13 -4.28
CA PRO A 26 -26.26 -10.47 -4.73
C PRO A 26 -25.72 -11.30 -3.58
N LYS A 27 -26.09 -12.58 -3.51
CA LYS A 27 -25.49 -13.49 -2.53
C LYS A 27 -24.00 -13.60 -2.82
N GLU A 28 -23.20 -13.87 -1.80
CA GLU A 28 -21.73 -14.04 -1.91
C GLU A 28 -21.31 -14.95 -3.08
N THR A 29 -22.10 -16.01 -3.33
CA THR A 29 -21.89 -16.93 -4.47
C THR A 29 -22.15 -16.31 -5.84
N GLU A 30 -22.80 -15.16 -5.91
CA GLU A 30 -23.17 -14.45 -7.14
C GLU A 30 -22.19 -13.32 -7.50
N ILE A 31 -21.28 -12.98 -6.58
CA ILE A 31 -20.23 -12.01 -6.84
C ILE A 31 -19.16 -12.69 -7.70
N PRO A 32 -18.83 -12.17 -8.89
CA PRO A 32 -17.77 -12.76 -9.71
C PRO A 32 -16.46 -12.71 -8.94
N VAL A 33 -16.04 -13.85 -8.39
CA VAL A 33 -14.69 -14.00 -7.89
C VAL A 33 -13.79 -14.07 -9.12
N PHE A 34 -12.86 -13.12 -9.26
CA PHE A 34 -11.78 -13.25 -10.22
C PHE A 34 -10.96 -14.48 -9.82
N LYS A 35 -11.27 -15.61 -10.42
CA LYS A 35 -10.45 -16.82 -10.28
C LYS A 35 -9.15 -16.55 -11.04
N THR A 36 -8.18 -16.01 -10.35
CA THR A 36 -6.81 -16.16 -10.85
C THR A 36 -6.51 -17.65 -10.90
N THR A 37 -6.02 -18.14 -12.01
CA THR A 37 -5.63 -19.54 -12.22
C THR A 37 -4.38 -19.95 -11.42
N THR A 38 -4.17 -19.33 -10.29
CA THR A 38 -3.08 -19.66 -9.38
C THR A 38 -3.40 -20.98 -8.69
N LYS A 39 -2.39 -21.84 -8.60
CA LYS A 39 -2.41 -23.05 -7.79
C LYS A 39 -3.09 -22.76 -6.47
N GLN A 40 -3.98 -23.65 -6.07
CA GLN A 40 -4.68 -23.56 -4.79
C GLN A 40 -3.68 -23.23 -3.69
N LEU A 41 -3.88 -22.06 -3.09
CA LEU A 41 -3.05 -21.63 -1.97
C LEU A 41 -3.40 -22.49 -0.76
N PRO A 42 -2.44 -22.84 0.09
CA PRO A 42 -2.74 -23.60 1.30
C PRO A 42 -3.72 -22.81 2.16
N ASP A 43 -4.72 -23.52 2.67
CA ASP A 43 -5.68 -22.93 3.60
C ASP A 43 -4.96 -22.47 4.85
N ILE A 44 -5.11 -21.18 5.17
CA ILE A 44 -4.77 -20.69 6.48
C ILE A 44 -6.01 -20.92 7.36
N PRO A 45 -5.85 -21.34 8.61
CA PRO A 45 -6.97 -21.51 9.54
C PRO A 45 -7.47 -20.14 10.05
N ILE A 46 -7.73 -19.23 9.13
CA ILE A 46 -8.36 -17.93 9.38
C ILE A 46 -9.75 -18.00 8.74
N PRO A 47 -10.78 -17.39 9.34
CA PRO A 47 -12.09 -17.34 8.72
C PRO A 47 -11.96 -16.89 7.27
N SER A 48 -12.19 -17.77 6.35
CA SER A 48 -11.92 -17.68 4.90
C SER A 48 -12.70 -16.58 4.15
N ALA A 49 -13.38 -15.71 4.86
CA ALA A 49 -14.38 -14.80 4.32
C ALA A 49 -13.90 -13.35 4.15
N LEU A 50 -12.64 -13.03 4.46
CA LEU A 50 -12.15 -11.65 4.41
C LEU A 50 -11.30 -11.43 3.16
N SER A 51 -11.95 -11.09 2.06
CA SER A 51 -11.31 -10.40 0.94
C SER A 51 -11.54 -8.91 1.10
N PHE A 52 -10.49 -8.10 0.93
CA PHE A 52 -10.60 -6.65 0.90
C PHE A 52 -10.81 -6.20 -0.54
N TYR A 53 -11.89 -5.44 -0.76
CA TYR A 53 -12.18 -4.81 -2.04
C TYR A 53 -12.01 -3.30 -1.87
N TYR A 54 -11.09 -2.73 -2.62
CA TYR A 54 -10.89 -1.30 -2.63
C TYR A 54 -11.73 -0.69 -3.75
N ALA A 55 -12.68 0.17 -3.39
CA ALA A 55 -13.50 0.91 -4.35
C ALA A 55 -12.68 2.02 -5.06
N GLY A 56 -11.60 2.43 -4.42
CA GLY A 56 -10.64 3.36 -4.99
C GLY A 56 -9.39 3.38 -4.14
N ILE A 57 -8.25 3.58 -4.77
CA ILE A 57 -6.97 3.75 -4.08
C ILE A 57 -6.08 4.72 -4.85
N SER A 58 -5.43 5.59 -4.10
CA SER A 58 -4.34 6.44 -4.57
C SER A 58 -3.11 6.11 -3.78
N SER A 59 -2.10 5.55 -4.41
CA SER A 59 -0.91 5.01 -3.74
C SER A 59 0.36 5.64 -4.31
N ILE A 60 1.27 6.02 -3.42
CA ILE A 60 2.58 6.61 -3.72
C ILE A 60 3.64 5.74 -3.08
N TRP A 61 4.55 5.22 -3.88
CA TRP A 61 5.63 4.35 -3.44
C TRP A 61 6.97 5.05 -3.69
N LEU A 62 7.71 5.31 -2.63
CA LEU A 62 9.05 5.89 -2.66
C LEU A 62 10.06 4.77 -2.45
N TRP A 63 10.90 4.51 -3.44
CA TRP A 63 11.85 3.39 -3.46
C TRP A 63 13.27 3.85 -3.14
N TYR A 64 13.93 3.13 -2.23
CA TYR A 64 15.29 3.38 -1.77
C TYR A 64 16.15 2.14 -1.90
N ARG A 65 17.45 2.33 -2.14
CA ARG A 65 18.44 1.27 -1.99
C ARG A 65 18.93 1.25 -0.54
N ALA A 66 19.14 0.05 -0.02
CA ALA A 66 19.72 -0.15 1.30
C ALA A 66 20.68 -1.36 1.29
N PRO A 67 21.79 -1.31 2.06
CA PRO A 67 22.72 -2.43 2.16
C PRO A 67 22.01 -3.67 2.71
N LEU A 68 22.29 -4.83 2.14
CA LEU A 68 21.68 -6.10 2.58
C LEU A 68 21.95 -6.38 4.06
N ASP A 69 23.11 -6.01 4.59
CA ASP A 69 23.46 -6.25 5.98
C ASP A 69 22.50 -5.54 6.95
N VAL A 70 22.07 -4.33 6.59
CA VAL A 70 21.05 -3.61 7.36
C VAL A 70 19.70 -4.32 7.27
N LEU A 71 19.31 -4.77 6.08
CA LEU A 71 18.00 -5.38 5.84
C LEU A 71 17.87 -6.76 6.47
N ARG A 72 18.96 -7.53 6.54
CA ARG A 72 18.98 -8.86 7.17
C ARG A 72 18.47 -8.85 8.59
N ALA A 73 18.82 -7.81 9.37
CA ALA A 73 18.36 -7.69 10.74
C ALA A 73 16.83 -7.67 10.90
N TYR A 74 16.12 -7.21 9.86
CA TYR A 74 14.66 -7.12 9.88
C TYR A 74 13.95 -8.40 9.42
N VAL A 75 14.57 -9.20 8.58
CA VAL A 75 13.87 -10.30 7.90
C VAL A 75 14.42 -11.69 8.22
N GLU A 76 15.74 -11.86 8.43
CA GLU A 76 16.34 -13.18 8.67
C GLU A 76 15.85 -13.85 9.97
N PRO A 77 15.65 -13.14 11.09
CA PRO A 77 15.08 -13.74 12.30
C PRO A 77 13.66 -14.27 12.10
N LEU A 78 13.01 -13.86 11.02
CA LEU A 78 11.64 -14.21 10.65
C LEU A 78 11.57 -15.30 9.58
N GLY A 79 12.70 -15.91 9.20
CA GLY A 79 12.76 -16.93 8.17
C GLY A 79 12.62 -16.38 6.74
N MET A 80 12.94 -15.11 6.54
CA MET A 80 12.96 -14.47 5.23
C MET A 80 14.37 -14.01 4.87
N THR A 81 14.61 -13.81 3.59
CA THR A 81 15.89 -13.32 3.04
C THR A 81 15.63 -12.05 2.26
N PRO A 82 16.39 -10.94 2.49
CA PRO A 82 16.24 -9.74 1.68
C PRO A 82 16.72 -10.01 0.26
N TYR A 83 15.98 -9.50 -0.74
CA TYR A 83 16.35 -9.72 -2.13
C TYR A 83 17.50 -8.79 -2.55
N ASP A 84 18.55 -9.37 -3.15
CA ASP A 84 19.67 -8.62 -3.73
C ASP A 84 19.31 -8.17 -5.15
N PHE A 85 19.05 -6.87 -5.31
CA PHE A 85 18.82 -6.26 -6.63
C PHE A 85 20.13 -5.86 -7.34
N GLY A 86 21.25 -6.42 -6.90
CA GLY A 86 22.58 -6.24 -7.45
C GLY A 86 23.52 -5.45 -6.53
N GLY A 87 24.78 -5.90 -6.50
CA GLY A 87 25.86 -5.23 -5.77
C GLY A 87 25.73 -5.25 -4.25
N GLY A 88 25.05 -6.24 -3.67
CA GLY A 88 24.83 -6.31 -2.22
C GLY A 88 23.81 -5.27 -1.73
N GLN A 89 22.95 -4.78 -2.62
CA GLN A 89 21.94 -3.77 -2.32
C GLN A 89 20.53 -4.37 -2.46
N GLY A 90 19.79 -4.35 -1.38
CA GLY A 90 18.36 -4.60 -1.38
C GLY A 90 17.56 -3.33 -1.69
N ALA A 91 16.25 -3.42 -1.51
CA ALA A 91 15.36 -2.30 -1.66
C ALA A 91 14.41 -2.19 -0.47
N VAL A 92 14.09 -0.94 -0.14
CA VAL A 92 13.08 -0.53 0.82
C VAL A 92 12.12 0.40 0.10
N ASN A 93 10.84 0.30 0.42
CA ASN A 93 9.90 1.34 -0.01
C ASN A 93 9.09 1.88 1.17
N ILE A 94 8.72 3.15 1.08
CA ILE A 94 7.64 3.73 1.85
C ILE A 94 6.45 3.80 0.90
N ASN A 95 5.37 3.14 1.27
CA ASN A 95 4.14 3.16 0.53
C ASN A 95 3.11 3.96 1.33
N PHE A 96 2.70 5.10 0.82
CA PHE A 96 1.58 5.87 1.36
C PHE A 96 0.38 5.71 0.45
N PHE A 97 -0.78 5.39 0.99
CA PHE A 97 -2.00 5.36 0.22
C PHE A 97 -3.22 5.90 0.97
N ASN A 98 -4.12 6.48 0.20
CA ASN A 98 -5.47 6.81 0.57
C ASN A 98 -6.41 5.84 -0.15
N ALA A 99 -7.27 5.17 0.57
CA ALA A 99 -8.15 4.16 0.00
C ALA A 99 -9.57 4.23 0.56
N VAL A 100 -10.51 3.76 -0.23
CA VAL A 100 -11.86 3.39 0.21
C VAL A 100 -11.99 1.88 0.06
N CYS A 101 -12.22 1.19 1.16
CA CYS A 101 -12.28 -0.26 1.19
C CYS A 101 -13.66 -0.76 1.62
N PHE A 102 -14.08 -1.89 1.03
CA PHE A 102 -15.26 -2.63 1.46
C PHE A 102 -14.82 -3.97 2.04
N TYR A 103 -15.38 -4.34 3.19
CA TYR A 103 -15.24 -5.71 3.69
C TYR A 103 -16.06 -6.68 2.84
N GLY A 104 -15.54 -7.88 2.65
CA GLY A 104 -16.29 -8.99 2.10
C GLY A 104 -17.48 -9.36 2.97
N SER A 105 -18.49 -9.95 2.35
CA SER A 105 -19.74 -10.36 2.97
C SER A 105 -19.54 -11.33 4.14
N GLY A 106 -20.44 -11.28 5.12
CA GLY A 106 -20.54 -12.27 6.18
C GLY A 106 -20.15 -11.82 7.58
N GLN A 107 -19.66 -10.59 7.75
CA GLN A 107 -19.45 -10.04 9.09
C GLN A 107 -20.68 -9.28 9.57
N PRO A 108 -21.16 -9.47 10.81
CA PRO A 108 -22.20 -8.62 11.39
C PRO A 108 -21.75 -7.17 11.40
N GLY A 109 -22.53 -6.30 10.78
CA GLY A 109 -22.18 -4.88 10.67
C GLY A 109 -21.29 -4.54 9.49
N ASN A 110 -21.23 -5.38 8.48
CA ASN A 110 -20.46 -5.21 7.24
C ASN A 110 -20.93 -4.00 6.44
N GLN A 111 -20.55 -2.84 6.93
CA GLN A 111 -20.71 -1.57 6.26
C GLN A 111 -19.32 -1.21 5.73
N GLY A 112 -19.24 -0.89 4.44
CA GLY A 112 -17.97 -0.56 3.82
C GLY A 112 -17.10 0.31 4.73
N LEU A 113 -15.82 0.05 4.77
CA LEU A 113 -14.88 0.98 5.37
C LEU A 113 -15.03 2.31 4.65
N GLY A 114 -15.06 3.36 5.42
CA GLY A 114 -14.86 4.70 4.86
C GLY A 114 -13.48 4.85 4.22
N GLY A 115 -13.15 6.04 3.78
CA GLY A 115 -11.80 6.36 3.35
C GLY A 115 -10.83 6.26 4.54
N PHE A 116 -9.65 5.69 4.32
CA PHE A 116 -8.58 5.65 5.30
C PHE A 116 -7.22 5.90 4.64
N ASN A 117 -6.26 6.28 5.46
CA ASN A 117 -4.89 6.49 5.05
C ASN A 117 -3.98 5.46 5.71
N GLU A 118 -2.98 5.02 4.96
CA GLU A 118 -2.03 4.04 5.44
C GLU A 118 -0.64 4.33 4.93
N THR A 119 0.36 4.08 5.77
CA THR A 119 1.77 4.06 5.38
C THR A 119 2.37 2.73 5.77
N GLU A 120 3.00 2.11 4.82
CA GLU A 120 3.83 0.94 5.04
C GLU A 120 5.31 1.31 4.87
N ILE A 121 6.16 0.77 5.73
CA ILE A 121 7.60 0.68 5.46
C ILE A 121 7.94 -0.79 5.20
N ASN A 122 8.46 -1.05 4.02
CA ASN A 122 8.63 -2.38 3.49
C ASN A 122 10.07 -2.67 3.13
N VAL A 123 10.55 -3.88 3.48
CA VAL A 123 11.78 -4.47 2.99
C VAL A 123 11.45 -5.50 1.91
N MET A 124 12.09 -5.40 0.76
CA MET A 124 11.91 -6.38 -0.31
C MET A 124 12.59 -7.69 0.06
N ALA A 125 11.79 -8.74 0.26
CA ALA A 125 12.27 -10.03 0.76
C ALA A 125 11.50 -11.19 0.14
N TYR A 126 11.94 -12.40 0.44
CA TYR A 126 11.25 -13.65 0.13
C TYR A 126 11.42 -14.64 1.28
N ALA A 127 10.54 -15.61 1.42
CA ALA A 127 10.70 -16.67 2.41
C ALA A 127 11.93 -17.52 2.09
N THR A 128 12.85 -17.68 3.05
CA THR A 128 14.15 -18.35 2.81
C THR A 128 13.99 -19.76 2.25
N LYS A 129 12.97 -20.50 2.66
CA LYS A 129 12.71 -21.86 2.19
C LYS A 129 12.43 -21.99 0.70
N VAL A 130 11.96 -20.91 0.05
CA VAL A 130 11.64 -20.93 -1.38
C VAL A 130 12.73 -20.31 -2.25
N ALA A 131 13.92 -20.08 -1.71
CA ALA A 131 15.02 -19.41 -2.39
C ALA A 131 15.35 -20.00 -3.77
N ALA A 132 15.24 -21.33 -3.94
CA ALA A 132 15.47 -21.99 -5.23
C ALA A 132 14.48 -21.59 -6.33
N ASN A 133 13.34 -21.03 -5.97
CA ASN A 133 12.26 -20.60 -6.87
C ASN A 133 12.24 -19.08 -7.10
N VAL A 134 13.19 -18.35 -6.51
CA VAL A 134 13.31 -16.90 -6.64
C VAL A 134 14.21 -16.57 -7.82
N PRO A 135 13.86 -15.62 -8.70
CA PRO A 135 14.70 -15.29 -9.84
C PRO A 135 16.05 -14.71 -9.37
N SER A 136 17.12 -15.12 -9.99
CA SER A 136 18.44 -14.52 -9.76
C SER A 136 18.68 -13.38 -10.75
N GLY A 137 19.35 -12.31 -10.29
CA GLY A 137 19.81 -11.22 -11.15
C GLY A 137 18.72 -10.27 -11.65
N LEU A 138 17.52 -10.29 -11.05
CA LEU A 138 16.50 -9.29 -11.33
C LEU A 138 16.95 -7.95 -10.75
N THR A 139 17.05 -6.92 -11.59
CA THR A 139 17.37 -5.57 -11.14
C THR A 139 16.15 -4.89 -10.54
N LEU A 140 16.36 -3.85 -9.72
CA LEU A 140 15.24 -3.07 -9.16
C LEU A 140 14.40 -2.44 -10.28
N GLU A 141 15.02 -1.91 -11.31
CA GLU A 141 14.32 -1.33 -12.46
C GLU A 141 13.42 -2.35 -13.17
N GLN A 142 13.97 -3.55 -13.45
CA GLN A 142 13.18 -4.64 -14.03
C GLN A 142 12.01 -5.04 -13.14
N TYR A 143 12.24 -5.12 -11.83
CA TYR A 143 11.17 -5.39 -10.87
C TYR A 143 10.07 -4.33 -10.91
N LEU A 144 10.44 -3.04 -10.93
CA LEU A 144 9.49 -1.93 -10.92
C LEU A 144 8.67 -1.82 -12.22
N ILE A 145 9.24 -2.26 -13.35
CA ILE A 145 8.56 -2.25 -14.64
C ILE A 145 7.71 -3.50 -14.88
N SER A 146 8.21 -4.67 -14.48
CA SER A 146 7.62 -5.95 -14.87
C SER A 146 7.15 -6.82 -13.71
N GLY A 147 7.47 -6.44 -12.48
CA GLY A 147 7.23 -7.25 -11.29
C GLY A 147 8.17 -8.47 -11.20
N ASP A 148 7.92 -9.31 -10.23
CA ASP A 148 8.57 -10.61 -10.10
C ASP A 148 7.75 -11.68 -10.85
N PRO A 149 8.28 -12.32 -11.90
CA PRO A 149 7.54 -13.34 -12.65
C PRO A 149 7.21 -14.58 -11.81
N THR A 150 7.96 -14.83 -10.73
CA THR A 150 7.73 -15.98 -9.84
C THR A 150 6.75 -15.71 -8.73
N LYS A 151 6.41 -14.44 -8.47
CA LYS A 151 5.55 -14.01 -7.37
C LYS A 151 6.03 -14.51 -6.01
N ARG A 152 7.35 -14.46 -5.78
CA ARG A 152 7.98 -14.87 -4.53
C ARG A 152 8.62 -13.72 -3.78
N ILE A 153 9.07 -12.69 -4.50
CA ILE A 153 9.63 -11.47 -3.91
C ILE A 153 8.45 -10.57 -3.52
N GLY A 154 8.44 -10.15 -2.26
CA GLY A 154 7.35 -9.33 -1.72
C GLY A 154 7.85 -8.24 -0.78
N ASN A 155 6.91 -7.41 -0.38
CA ASN A 155 7.08 -6.34 0.60
C ASN A 155 6.93 -6.92 2.00
N TYR A 156 8.03 -7.20 2.71
CA TYR A 156 7.91 -7.47 4.14
C TYR A 156 7.57 -6.17 4.86
N ARG A 157 6.38 -6.13 5.43
CA ARG A 157 5.83 -4.97 6.16
C ARG A 157 6.47 -4.86 7.54
N VAL A 158 7.54 -4.07 7.65
CA VAL A 158 8.22 -3.82 8.93
C VAL A 158 7.25 -3.14 9.89
N TRP A 159 6.57 -2.09 9.40
CA TRP A 159 5.52 -1.37 10.10
C TRP A 159 4.42 -0.95 9.14
N VAL A 160 3.19 -0.94 9.66
CA VAL A 160 2.01 -0.43 8.97
C VAL A 160 1.29 0.56 9.88
N ALA A 161 1.29 1.82 9.49
CA ALA A 161 0.61 2.90 10.20
C ALA A 161 -0.71 3.22 9.50
N CYS A 162 -1.84 3.23 10.20
CA CYS A 162 -3.16 3.42 9.61
C CYS A 162 -4.04 4.28 10.53
N ASP A 163 -4.91 5.13 9.95
CA ASP A 163 -5.81 6.00 10.71
C ASP A 163 -7.20 5.41 10.97
N ASP A 164 -7.47 4.20 10.47
CA ASP A 164 -8.74 3.51 10.72
C ASP A 164 -8.56 2.33 11.69
N PRO A 165 -9.24 2.35 12.86
CA PRO A 165 -9.08 1.30 13.87
C PRO A 165 -9.58 -0.08 13.41
N VAL A 166 -10.53 -0.14 12.46
CA VAL A 166 -11.02 -1.42 11.93
C VAL A 166 -9.99 -2.01 10.97
N ALA A 167 -9.41 -1.18 10.10
CA ALA A 167 -8.32 -1.60 9.22
C ALA A 167 -7.09 -2.04 10.03
N VAL A 168 -6.79 -1.38 11.16
CA VAL A 168 -5.73 -1.80 12.09
C VAL A 168 -6.03 -3.19 12.66
N ALA A 169 -7.24 -3.40 13.18
CA ALA A 169 -7.62 -4.70 13.74
C ALA A 169 -7.55 -5.82 12.71
N CYS A 170 -8.00 -5.56 11.49
CA CYS A 170 -7.92 -6.52 10.38
C CYS A 170 -6.48 -6.83 9.97
N GLY A 171 -5.63 -5.83 9.83
CA GLY A 171 -4.22 -6.02 9.51
C GLY A 171 -3.52 -6.94 10.53
N ILE A 172 -3.78 -6.71 11.82
CA ILE A 172 -3.21 -7.54 12.88
C ILE A 172 -3.76 -8.98 12.86
N GLN A 173 -5.08 -9.14 12.74
CA GLN A 173 -5.74 -10.44 12.93
C GLN A 173 -5.74 -11.31 11.68
N VAL A 174 -5.82 -10.71 10.49
CA VAL A 174 -5.94 -11.43 9.22
C VAL A 174 -4.61 -11.57 8.51
N PHE A 175 -3.81 -10.48 8.50
CA PHE A 175 -2.56 -10.42 7.76
C PHE A 175 -1.31 -10.51 8.65
N MET A 176 -1.47 -10.62 9.97
CA MET A 176 -0.37 -10.73 10.95
C MET A 176 0.62 -9.56 10.86
N GLU A 177 0.12 -8.37 10.54
CA GLU A 177 0.92 -7.16 10.37
C GLU A 177 1.36 -6.56 11.71
N ASN A 178 2.50 -5.88 11.71
CA ASN A 178 2.89 -4.95 12.77
C ASN A 178 2.16 -3.61 12.56
N LYS A 179 0.83 -3.63 12.68
CA LYS A 179 -0.03 -2.49 12.37
C LYS A 179 -0.44 -1.74 13.62
N PHE A 180 -0.54 -0.42 13.51
CA PHE A 180 -0.88 0.45 14.64
C PHE A 180 -1.62 1.70 14.20
N LEU A 181 -2.33 2.33 15.15
CA LEU A 181 -3.16 3.51 14.91
C LEU A 181 -2.32 4.79 14.91
N VAL A 182 -2.59 5.66 13.94
CA VAL A 182 -1.96 6.98 13.76
C VAL A 182 -2.98 8.02 13.30
N GLY A 183 -2.54 9.28 13.15
CA GLY A 183 -3.25 10.31 12.41
C GLY A 183 -2.46 10.73 11.17
N TYR A 184 -3.17 11.30 10.20
CA TYR A 184 -2.57 11.89 9.00
C TYR A 184 -3.05 13.32 8.78
N ASP A 185 -2.08 14.17 8.37
CA ASP A 185 -2.35 15.43 7.69
C ASP A 185 -1.83 15.30 6.25
N TYR A 186 -2.70 15.47 5.27
CA TYR A 186 -2.33 15.24 3.88
C TYR A 186 -3.02 16.17 2.91
N ASP A 187 -2.31 16.49 1.85
CA ASP A 187 -2.76 17.27 0.72
C ASP A 187 -2.26 16.61 -0.57
N ILE A 188 -3.05 15.65 -1.06
CA ILE A 188 -2.75 14.88 -2.26
C ILE A 188 -3.87 15.01 -3.28
N PRO A 189 -3.55 15.15 -4.59
CA PRO A 189 -4.56 15.12 -5.64
C PRO A 189 -5.23 13.74 -5.67
N GLY A 190 -6.55 13.71 -5.45
CA GLY A 190 -7.34 12.49 -5.60
C GLY A 190 -7.56 12.13 -7.07
N ALA A 191 -8.02 10.88 -7.32
CA ALA A 191 -8.34 10.42 -8.68
C ALA A 191 -9.36 11.31 -9.40
N ASN A 192 -10.28 11.91 -8.63
CA ASN A 192 -11.36 12.77 -9.13
C ASN A 192 -11.13 14.26 -8.82
N ASN A 193 -9.99 14.61 -8.25
CA ASN A 193 -9.64 16.00 -7.93
C ASN A 193 -8.47 16.41 -8.81
N SER A 194 -8.79 16.91 -10.00
CA SER A 194 -7.80 17.53 -10.87
C SER A 194 -7.43 18.90 -10.31
N ARG A 195 -6.29 19.03 -9.66
CA ARG A 195 -5.69 20.34 -9.41
C ARG A 195 -5.22 20.92 -10.73
N SER A 196 -5.44 22.19 -10.90
CA SER A 196 -4.85 22.98 -11.98
C SER A 196 -3.80 23.94 -11.38
N GLY A 197 -2.77 24.26 -12.15
CA GLY A 197 -1.74 25.20 -11.74
C GLY A 197 -0.46 24.54 -11.24
N PRO A 198 0.48 25.31 -10.67
CA PRO A 198 1.83 24.83 -10.34
C PRO A 198 1.88 23.73 -9.28
N ASP A 199 0.82 23.61 -8.46
CA ASP A 199 0.78 22.61 -7.39
C ASP A 199 0.08 21.31 -7.79
N GLN A 200 -0.36 21.16 -9.04
CA GLN A 200 -1.09 19.98 -9.52
C GLN A 200 -0.30 18.66 -9.37
N PHE A 201 1.02 18.72 -9.35
CA PHE A 201 1.93 17.59 -9.21
C PHE A 201 2.65 17.56 -7.84
N THR A 202 2.16 18.33 -6.88
CA THR A 202 2.71 18.37 -5.52
C THR A 202 1.83 17.55 -4.57
N TYR A 203 2.46 16.67 -3.81
CA TYR A 203 1.85 15.77 -2.84
C TYR A 203 2.51 15.98 -1.50
N ASN A 204 1.73 16.21 -0.46
CA ASN A 204 2.23 16.41 0.89
C ASN A 204 1.47 15.48 1.83
N TRP A 205 2.19 14.85 2.75
CA TRP A 205 1.57 14.12 3.84
C TRP A 205 2.49 14.08 5.06
N ALA A 206 1.88 13.99 6.23
CA ALA A 206 2.55 13.80 7.51
C ALA A 206 1.82 12.72 8.31
N CYS A 207 2.57 11.85 8.94
CA CYS A 207 2.07 10.81 9.84
C CYS A 207 2.39 11.22 11.28
N VAL A 208 1.39 11.21 12.14
CA VAL A 208 1.52 11.57 13.56
C VAL A 208 1.07 10.39 14.43
N ASP A 209 1.75 10.15 15.53
CA ASP A 209 1.35 9.12 16.48
C ASP A 209 0.13 9.56 17.33
N THR A 210 -0.36 8.67 18.17
CA THR A 210 -1.53 8.92 19.02
C THR A 210 -1.33 10.01 20.07
N THR A 211 -0.10 10.47 20.28
CA THR A 211 0.21 11.62 21.16
C THR A 211 0.22 12.94 20.38
N GLY A 212 0.11 12.90 19.06
CA GLY A 212 0.23 14.04 18.17
C GLY A 212 1.67 14.37 17.76
N ALA A 213 2.66 13.55 18.15
CA ALA A 213 4.03 13.74 17.73
C ALA A 213 4.25 13.22 16.29
N GLU A 214 4.92 14.02 15.46
CA GLU A 214 5.22 13.68 14.08
C GLU A 214 6.19 12.48 14.01
N ILE A 215 5.79 11.41 13.31
CA ILE A 215 6.64 10.28 12.98
C ILE A 215 7.51 10.67 11.80
N TYR A 216 6.90 11.11 10.71
CA TYR A 216 7.57 11.65 9.54
C TYR A 216 6.63 12.55 8.74
N LYS A 217 7.21 13.34 7.87
CA LYS A 217 6.50 14.02 6.79
C LYS A 217 7.23 13.90 5.48
N ALA A 218 6.48 13.90 4.40
CA ALA A 218 7.01 13.83 3.07
C ALA A 218 6.36 14.87 2.14
N GLN A 219 7.15 15.39 1.23
CA GLN A 219 6.71 16.16 0.09
C GLN A 219 7.26 15.53 -1.18
N LEU A 220 6.40 15.36 -2.16
CA LEU A 220 6.74 14.86 -3.48
C LEU A 220 6.33 15.90 -4.53
N LYS A 221 7.25 16.20 -5.45
CA LYS A 221 7.01 17.07 -6.61
C LYS A 221 7.37 16.31 -7.88
N LEU A 222 6.36 16.07 -8.72
CA LEU A 222 6.53 15.37 -9.99
C LEU A 222 6.65 16.27 -11.20
N ASP A 223 6.60 17.60 -10.99
CA ASP A 223 6.70 18.57 -12.09
C ASP A 223 8.01 18.37 -12.87
N GLY A 224 7.90 18.33 -14.20
CA GLY A 224 9.04 18.10 -15.08
C GLY A 224 9.56 16.65 -15.12
N LEU A 225 8.98 15.72 -14.38
CA LEU A 225 9.32 14.29 -14.48
C LEU A 225 8.42 13.59 -15.51
N SER A 226 8.98 12.61 -16.20
CA SER A 226 8.24 11.70 -17.07
C SER A 226 8.20 10.30 -16.47
N CYS A 227 7.11 9.59 -16.67
CA CYS A 227 6.95 8.22 -16.22
C CYS A 227 6.94 7.23 -17.37
N VAL A 228 7.21 5.98 -17.05
CA VAL A 228 6.96 4.83 -17.91
C VAL A 228 5.93 3.93 -17.22
N PRO A 229 5.10 3.19 -17.97
CA PRO A 229 4.16 2.27 -17.36
C PRO A 229 4.91 1.12 -16.68
N GLY A 230 4.56 0.83 -15.42
CA GLY A 230 5.06 -0.32 -14.67
C GLY A 230 3.94 -1.34 -14.45
N ASN A 231 4.19 -2.58 -14.82
CA ASN A 231 3.23 -3.67 -14.62
C ASN A 231 3.51 -4.42 -13.32
N MET A 232 2.86 -3.98 -12.26
CA MET A 232 2.85 -4.67 -10.97
C MET A 232 1.44 -5.17 -10.65
N SER A 233 0.84 -5.90 -11.59
CA SER A 233 -0.54 -6.38 -11.49
C SER A 233 -0.79 -7.26 -10.26
N GLU A 234 0.26 -7.87 -9.72
CA GLU A 234 0.19 -8.67 -8.51
C GLU A 234 1.39 -8.35 -7.62
N VAL A 235 1.12 -7.74 -6.49
CA VAL A 235 2.10 -7.42 -5.46
C VAL A 235 1.95 -8.43 -4.33
N ILE A 236 3.08 -8.97 -3.88
CA ILE A 236 3.12 -9.83 -2.70
C ILE A 236 3.47 -8.96 -1.50
N ASP A 237 2.63 -9.00 -0.49
CA ASP A 237 2.91 -8.42 0.81
C ASP A 237 3.25 -9.53 1.80
N LEU A 238 4.29 -9.33 2.58
CA LEU A 238 4.81 -10.30 3.54
C LEU A 238 4.68 -9.78 4.97
N SER A 239 4.32 -10.67 5.86
CA SER A 239 4.27 -10.45 7.31
C SER A 239 4.74 -11.69 8.06
N TYR A 240 4.56 -11.74 9.37
CA TYR A 240 5.04 -12.86 10.18
C TYR A 240 4.02 -13.27 11.24
N ASP A 241 3.58 -14.52 11.17
CA ASP A 241 2.77 -15.12 12.21
C ASP A 241 3.66 -15.52 13.41
N LYS A 242 3.54 -14.75 14.49
CA LYS A 242 4.31 -15.00 15.73
C LYS A 242 3.91 -16.30 16.43
N THR A 243 2.70 -16.79 16.19
CA THR A 243 2.18 -18.02 16.80
C THR A 243 2.75 -19.26 16.12
N SER A 244 2.63 -19.34 14.81
CA SER A 244 3.18 -20.46 14.04
C SER A 244 4.67 -20.30 13.75
N ARG A 245 5.22 -19.11 13.96
CA ARG A 245 6.60 -18.72 13.65
C ARG A 245 6.94 -18.89 12.17
N ARG A 246 6.04 -18.43 11.31
CA ARG A 246 6.16 -18.58 9.86
C ARG A 246 5.91 -17.27 9.12
N PRO A 247 6.60 -17.05 7.97
CA PRO A 247 6.24 -15.98 7.06
C PRO A 247 4.83 -16.18 6.51
N VAL A 248 4.06 -15.09 6.47
CA VAL A 248 2.73 -15.02 5.87
C VAL A 248 2.81 -14.12 4.66
N GLY A 249 2.22 -14.53 3.55
CA GLY A 249 2.08 -13.73 2.35
C GLY A 249 0.62 -13.37 2.09
N SER A 250 0.38 -12.23 1.48
CA SER A 250 -0.89 -11.89 0.86
C SER A 250 -0.65 -11.35 -0.55
N ARG A 251 -1.66 -11.42 -1.40
CA ARG A 251 -1.58 -10.95 -2.79
C ARG A 251 -2.52 -9.81 -3.00
N ARG A 252 -1.96 -8.68 -3.39
CA ARG A 252 -2.71 -7.48 -3.77
C ARG A 252 -2.72 -7.40 -5.30
N ASN A 253 -3.91 -7.48 -5.89
CA ASN A 253 -4.07 -7.45 -7.34
C ASN A 253 -4.43 -6.04 -7.78
N TYR A 254 -3.58 -5.42 -8.56
CA TYR A 254 -3.79 -4.11 -9.15
C TYR A 254 -4.33 -4.25 -10.58
N LEU A 255 -5.43 -3.58 -10.90
CA LEU A 255 -6.10 -3.68 -12.20
C LEU A 255 -5.66 -2.59 -13.18
N GLY A 256 -4.44 -2.13 -13.08
CA GLY A 256 -3.90 -1.09 -13.94
C GLY A 256 -2.38 -1.03 -13.87
N LEU A 257 -1.84 -0.11 -14.64
CA LEU A 257 -0.41 0.14 -14.67
C LEU A 257 -0.05 1.22 -13.63
N PHE A 258 1.15 1.10 -13.08
CA PHE A 258 1.75 2.15 -12.27
C PHE A 258 2.44 3.17 -13.18
N ASP A 259 2.33 4.45 -12.83
CA ASP A 259 3.22 5.47 -13.33
C ASP A 259 4.56 5.33 -12.60
N THR A 260 5.61 4.89 -13.31
CA THR A 260 6.92 4.58 -12.73
C THR A 260 7.94 5.61 -13.19
N TYR A 261 8.52 6.33 -12.24
CA TYR A 261 9.52 7.38 -12.46
C TYR A 261 10.90 6.84 -12.07
N LEU A 262 11.83 6.77 -13.03
CA LEU A 262 13.16 6.17 -12.86
C LEU A 262 14.31 7.14 -13.13
N GLN A 263 14.02 8.39 -13.48
CA GLN A 263 15.04 9.36 -13.83
C GLN A 263 15.90 9.76 -12.60
N PRO A 264 17.16 10.14 -12.79
CA PRO A 264 18.01 10.66 -11.71
C PRO A 264 17.39 11.84 -10.95
N ALA A 265 16.55 12.65 -11.61
CA ALA A 265 15.84 13.78 -11.01
C ALA A 265 14.84 13.36 -9.91
N VAL A 266 14.42 12.09 -9.84
CA VAL A 266 13.60 11.52 -8.75
C VAL A 266 14.25 11.78 -7.40
N SER A 267 15.56 11.69 -7.31
CA SER A 267 16.31 11.88 -6.06
C SER A 267 16.12 13.26 -5.42
N SER A 268 15.79 14.27 -6.21
CA SER A 268 15.55 15.65 -5.76
C SER A 268 14.07 16.01 -5.64
N SER A 269 13.19 15.17 -6.18
CA SER A 269 11.74 15.42 -6.19
C SER A 269 11.04 15.08 -4.87
N VAL A 270 11.73 14.37 -3.96
CA VAL A 270 11.20 13.94 -2.66
C VAL A 270 11.96 14.61 -1.53
N GLN A 271 11.22 15.15 -0.58
CA GLN A 271 11.72 15.58 0.71
C GLN A 271 11.06 14.72 1.79
N LEU A 272 11.82 13.85 2.42
CA LEU A 272 11.43 13.07 3.58
C LEU A 272 12.09 13.68 4.82
N LYS A 273 11.32 13.94 5.88
CA LYS A 273 11.81 14.46 7.15
C LYS A 273 11.23 13.63 8.29
N TYR A 274 12.08 13.19 9.18
CA TYR A 274 11.68 12.48 10.39
C TYR A 274 11.26 13.48 11.47
N GLY A 275 10.19 13.13 12.19
CA GLY A 275 9.67 13.94 13.29
C GLY A 275 10.35 13.62 14.63
N LYS A 276 9.64 13.94 15.72
CA LYS A 276 10.13 13.76 17.10
C LYS A 276 9.41 12.63 17.85
N SER A 277 8.53 11.88 17.18
CA SER A 277 7.85 10.75 17.80
C SER A 277 8.85 9.69 18.24
N GLU A 278 8.63 9.09 19.40
CA GLU A 278 9.38 7.92 19.89
C GLU A 278 8.83 6.60 19.33
N ASN A 279 7.93 6.66 18.34
CA ASN A 279 7.38 5.48 17.71
C ASN A 279 8.48 4.65 17.03
N PRO A 280 8.53 3.32 17.24
CA PRO A 280 9.54 2.46 16.63
C PRO A 280 9.63 2.58 15.09
N MET A 281 8.51 2.83 14.40
CA MET A 281 8.51 3.04 12.95
C MET A 281 9.45 4.18 12.54
N ARG A 282 9.48 5.30 13.28
CA ARG A 282 10.39 6.41 12.98
C ARG A 282 11.86 5.99 13.04
N HIS A 283 12.21 5.25 14.10
CA HIS A 283 13.58 4.77 14.30
C HIS A 283 13.99 3.79 13.21
N ASP A 284 13.10 2.88 12.84
CA ASP A 284 13.38 1.92 11.78
C ASP A 284 13.47 2.59 10.40
N MET A 285 12.64 3.59 10.12
CA MET A 285 12.77 4.40 8.90
C MET A 285 14.13 5.11 8.84
N GLU A 286 14.58 5.73 9.94
CA GLU A 286 15.91 6.35 10.01
C GLU A 286 17.02 5.32 9.82
N ASN A 287 16.88 4.12 10.37
CA ASN A 287 17.89 3.06 10.26
C ASN A 287 18.00 2.49 8.83
N VAL A 288 16.89 2.25 8.16
CA VAL A 288 16.92 1.59 6.84
C VAL A 288 17.03 2.56 5.66
N ILE A 289 16.60 3.80 5.83
CA ILE A 289 16.62 4.84 4.79
C ILE A 289 17.63 5.93 5.13
N GLY A 290 17.64 6.42 6.37
CA GLY A 290 18.51 7.47 6.83
C GLY A 290 18.38 8.74 5.98
N THR A 291 19.50 9.19 5.43
CA THR A 291 19.58 10.34 4.51
C THR A 291 19.58 9.96 3.03
N SER A 292 19.36 8.69 2.72
CA SER A 292 19.31 8.18 1.34
C SER A 292 18.22 8.90 0.54
N LYS A 293 18.49 9.03 -0.77
CA LYS A 293 17.52 9.61 -1.69
C LYS A 293 16.77 8.50 -2.40
N PRO A 294 15.49 8.72 -2.76
CA PRO A 294 14.77 7.73 -3.54
C PRO A 294 15.41 7.55 -4.91
N VAL A 295 15.40 6.31 -5.37
CA VAL A 295 15.91 5.92 -6.69
C VAL A 295 14.79 5.73 -7.71
N ALA A 296 13.55 5.57 -7.23
CA ALA A 296 12.37 5.50 -8.06
C ALA A 296 11.12 5.95 -7.27
N ILE A 297 10.10 6.35 -8.02
CA ILE A 297 8.75 6.60 -7.51
C ILE A 297 7.79 5.80 -8.36
N GLN A 298 6.83 5.16 -7.71
CA GLN A 298 5.69 4.57 -8.39
C GLN A 298 4.40 5.19 -7.86
N MET A 299 3.48 5.46 -8.76
CA MET A 299 2.16 5.98 -8.42
C MET A 299 1.09 5.11 -9.03
N TYR A 300 0.09 4.81 -8.24
CA TYR A 300 -1.10 4.12 -8.69
C TYR A 300 -2.34 4.91 -8.30
N LYS A 301 -3.19 5.16 -9.27
CA LYS A 301 -4.50 5.79 -9.06
C LYS A 301 -5.54 4.92 -9.71
N SER A 302 -6.33 4.28 -8.90
CA SER A 302 -7.40 3.41 -9.38
C SER A 302 -8.76 4.07 -9.22
N PRO A 303 -9.54 4.18 -10.28
CA PRO A 303 -10.96 4.45 -10.16
C PRO A 303 -11.77 3.20 -9.77
N THR A 304 -11.18 2.00 -9.80
CA THR A 304 -11.87 0.72 -9.58
C THR A 304 -11.02 -0.28 -8.83
N CYS A 305 -11.73 -1.20 -8.20
CA CYS A 305 -11.35 -2.27 -7.30
C CYS A 305 -9.94 -2.86 -7.43
N ILE A 306 -9.28 -2.89 -6.30
CA ILE A 306 -8.20 -3.83 -6.00
C ILE A 306 -8.78 -4.86 -5.05
N ALA A 307 -8.51 -6.13 -5.30
CA ALA A 307 -8.82 -7.20 -4.38
C ALA A 307 -7.54 -7.66 -3.69
N GLU A 308 -7.57 -7.75 -2.37
CA GLU A 308 -6.52 -8.39 -1.58
C GLU A 308 -7.03 -9.75 -1.12
N ALA A 309 -6.33 -10.81 -1.51
CA ALA A 309 -6.66 -12.16 -1.11
C ALA A 309 -6.27 -12.40 0.35
N ALA A 310 -6.94 -13.37 0.98
CA ALA A 310 -6.55 -13.84 2.30
C ALA A 310 -5.08 -14.25 2.37
N GLY A 311 -4.48 -14.10 3.54
CA GLY A 311 -3.08 -14.47 3.78
C GLY A 311 -2.83 -15.97 3.58
N TYR A 312 -1.61 -16.33 3.24
CA TYR A 312 -1.13 -17.69 3.07
C TYR A 312 0.29 -17.85 3.61
N TYR A 313 0.73 -19.08 3.90
CA TYR A 313 2.12 -19.28 4.31
C TYR A 313 3.06 -19.18 3.12
N ALA A 314 3.92 -18.18 3.13
CA ALA A 314 4.81 -17.86 2.01
C ALA A 314 6.02 -18.82 1.90
N ASP A 315 6.22 -19.68 2.90
CA ASP A 315 7.32 -20.63 3.00
C ASP A 315 6.96 -22.07 2.53
N LEU A 316 5.87 -22.21 1.79
CA LEU A 316 5.39 -23.47 1.21
C LEU A 316 5.69 -23.59 -0.28
#